data_50456debb932ecda1edf70f5f2a48162
#
_entry.id   50456debb932ecda1edf70f5f2a48162
#
_cell.length_a   1.000
_cell.length_b   1.000
_cell.length_c   1.000
_cell.angle_alpha   90.00
_cell.angle_beta   90.00
_cell.angle_gamma   90.00
#
_symmetry.space_group_name_H-M   'P 1'
#
loop_
_entity.id
_entity.type
_entity.pdbx_description
1 polymer ?
#
loop_
_entity_poly.entity_id
_entity_poly.type
_entity_poly.pdbx_seq_one_letter_code
_entity_poly.pdbx_strand_id
1 'polypeptide(L)'
;MFKVEKIVERVKDKSLRDIGEKVLEDKRISPQEAVRLFYEADLAYVGALAEYINRKKNGMFAYFIVNRQINPTNICIYQCNFCSFGVLKSDPRAYEMSLDEVLKKVEETYKMGGREVHIVGGIPPHWRYEDYINLVREIKSAFPDMVVKAWTAIEIHHMSKISGKSYEEVLLDLKAVGLEAIPGGGAEIFSERVRKIIAPYKANAEEYLEVHRRAHRLGIPTNATMLYGHLETYEERVEHMERLRDLQDETGGFQVFIPLAYWPEGTRIGGKRTSSVDDLKTIDISRIFLDNFEHIKAYWVTLGERVAQVALNMGADDLDGTIQEEKIVHSAGTKSALGHTKDRLIKLIRDAGKIPVERDTFYKPVAIYP
;
A
#
# COMPACT_ATOMS: atom_id res chain seq x y z
N MET A 1 -18.49 22.18 14.33
CA MET A 1 -17.20 21.92 13.71
C MET A 1 -16.11 22.35 14.68
N PHE A 2 -15.33 21.43 15.24
CA PHE A 2 -14.17 21.80 16.07
C PHE A 2 -13.16 22.52 15.16
N LYS A 3 -12.82 23.74 15.49
CA LYS A 3 -11.79 24.47 14.74
C LYS A 3 -10.43 23.92 15.17
N VAL A 4 -9.72 23.30 14.27
CA VAL A 4 -8.38 22.73 14.51
C VAL A 4 -7.41 23.80 15.07
N GLU A 5 -7.59 25.05 14.67
CA GLU A 5 -6.82 26.21 15.16
C GLU A 5 -6.88 26.32 16.69
N LYS A 6 -8.08 26.12 17.29
CA LYS A 6 -8.24 26.13 18.73
C LYS A 6 -7.57 24.96 19.45
N ILE A 7 -7.42 23.82 18.74
CA ILE A 7 -6.67 22.68 19.27
C ILE A 7 -5.19 23.05 19.33
N VAL A 8 -4.64 23.59 18.23
CA VAL A 8 -3.24 24.02 18.13
C VAL A 8 -2.91 25.09 19.16
N GLU A 9 -3.76 26.13 19.33
CA GLU A 9 -3.59 27.19 20.33
C GLU A 9 -3.50 26.67 21.79
N ARG A 10 -4.19 25.57 22.10
CA ARG A 10 -4.25 24.98 23.45
C ARG A 10 -3.10 24.04 23.78
N VAL A 11 -2.31 23.61 22.79
CA VAL A 11 -1.15 22.77 23.03
C VAL A 11 -0.11 23.53 23.85
N LYS A 12 0.26 22.98 25.02
CA LYS A 12 1.20 23.64 25.94
C LYS A 12 2.63 23.58 25.42
N ASP A 13 3.02 22.46 24.82
CA ASP A 13 4.34 22.30 24.23
C ASP A 13 4.49 23.21 23.03
N LYS A 14 5.44 24.16 23.13
CA LYS A 14 5.67 25.14 22.07
C LYS A 14 6.08 24.49 20.75
N SER A 15 6.92 23.47 20.78
CA SER A 15 7.40 22.81 19.57
C SER A 15 6.29 22.08 18.84
N LEU A 16 5.40 21.39 19.56
CA LEU A 16 4.22 20.75 18.98
C LEU A 16 3.26 21.80 18.40
N ARG A 17 3.11 22.94 19.08
CA ARG A 17 2.31 24.07 18.58
C ARG A 17 2.89 24.62 17.28
N ASP A 18 4.19 24.89 17.23
CA ASP A 18 4.88 25.39 16.04
C ASP A 18 4.69 24.44 14.84
N ILE A 19 4.69 23.09 15.08
CA ILE A 19 4.37 22.09 14.04
C ILE A 19 2.91 22.23 13.59
N GLY A 20 1.97 22.36 14.51
CA GLY A 20 0.55 22.56 14.16
C GLY A 20 0.32 23.84 13.34
N GLU A 21 0.98 24.95 13.69
CA GLU A 21 0.93 26.22 12.96
C GLU A 21 1.46 26.05 11.53
N LYS A 22 2.58 25.33 11.34
CA LYS A 22 3.07 24.99 9.99
C LYS A 22 2.03 24.23 9.15
N VAL A 23 1.38 23.23 9.77
CA VAL A 23 0.32 22.44 9.10
C VAL A 23 -0.85 23.31 8.69
N LEU A 24 -1.29 24.24 9.57
CA LEU A 24 -2.37 25.17 9.26
C LEU A 24 -2.03 26.16 8.13
N GLU A 25 -0.75 26.49 8.00
CA GLU A 25 -0.21 27.39 6.96
C GLU A 25 0.20 26.65 5.67
N ASP A 26 -0.12 25.36 5.54
CA ASP A 26 0.31 24.49 4.43
C ASP A 26 1.83 24.41 4.24
N LYS A 27 2.57 24.58 5.31
CA LYS A 27 4.02 24.45 5.30
C LYS A 27 4.44 23.02 5.60
N ARG A 28 5.41 22.55 4.84
CA ARG A 28 6.00 21.22 5.01
C ARG A 28 6.71 21.10 6.36
N ILE A 29 6.46 20.01 7.08
CA ILE A 29 7.20 19.67 8.29
C ILE A 29 8.50 18.90 7.96
N SER A 30 9.51 19.06 8.81
CA SER A 30 10.78 18.36 8.67
C SER A 30 10.70 16.92 9.18
N PRO A 31 11.66 16.05 8.83
CA PRO A 31 11.77 14.69 9.39
C PRO A 31 11.84 14.69 10.92
N GLN A 32 12.59 15.62 11.52
CA GLN A 32 12.71 15.74 12.97
C GLN A 32 11.39 16.11 13.65
N GLU A 33 10.60 16.97 13.01
CA GLU A 33 9.25 17.32 13.48
C GLU A 33 8.29 16.13 13.38
N ALA A 34 8.36 15.35 12.29
CA ALA A 34 7.55 14.12 12.16
C ALA A 34 7.92 13.06 13.23
N VAL A 35 9.21 12.86 13.50
CA VAL A 35 9.69 11.99 14.59
C VAL A 35 9.16 12.49 15.94
N ARG A 36 9.18 13.80 16.17
CA ARG A 36 8.67 14.40 17.39
C ARG A 36 7.17 14.15 17.58
N LEU A 37 6.37 14.21 16.51
CA LEU A 37 4.95 13.86 16.56
C LEU A 37 4.72 12.40 17.02
N PHE A 38 5.56 11.45 16.59
CA PHE A 38 5.47 10.07 17.05
C PHE A 38 5.71 9.92 18.54
N TYR A 39 6.74 10.56 19.10
CA TYR A 39 7.12 10.39 20.50
C TYR A 39 6.32 11.25 21.48
N GLU A 40 6.04 12.50 21.14
CA GLU A 40 5.61 13.51 22.09
C GLU A 40 4.13 13.91 21.93
N ALA A 41 3.56 13.82 20.73
CA ALA A 41 2.17 14.22 20.51
C ALA A 41 1.19 13.13 20.91
N ASP A 42 0.04 13.50 21.46
CA ASP A 42 -1.07 12.58 21.66
C ASP A 42 -1.83 12.29 20.36
N LEU A 43 -2.58 11.16 20.36
CA LEU A 43 -3.33 10.72 19.18
C LEU A 43 -4.39 11.75 18.75
N ALA A 44 -5.04 12.41 19.69
CA ALA A 44 -6.11 13.35 19.38
C ALA A 44 -5.55 14.59 18.64
N TYR A 45 -4.37 15.03 19.01
CA TYR A 45 -3.69 16.15 18.36
C TYR A 45 -3.27 15.81 16.92
N VAL A 46 -2.54 14.71 16.73
CA VAL A 46 -2.10 14.31 15.37
C VAL A 46 -3.29 13.98 14.49
N GLY A 47 -4.32 13.32 15.03
CA GLY A 47 -5.55 13.00 14.30
C GLY A 47 -6.32 14.24 13.85
N ALA A 48 -6.37 15.29 14.71
CA ALA A 48 -7.02 16.55 14.34
C ALA A 48 -6.29 17.27 13.20
N LEU A 49 -4.95 17.28 13.21
CA LEU A 49 -4.15 17.84 12.13
C LEU A 49 -4.28 17.03 10.84
N ALA A 50 -4.24 15.71 10.95
CA ALA A 50 -4.37 14.81 9.80
C ALA A 50 -5.76 14.91 9.15
N GLU A 51 -6.85 14.96 9.96
CA GLU A 51 -8.21 15.15 9.44
C GLU A 51 -8.38 16.53 8.78
N TYR A 52 -7.75 17.57 9.32
CA TYR A 52 -7.76 18.90 8.68
C TYR A 52 -7.18 18.84 7.26
N ILE A 53 -6.02 18.21 7.10
CA ILE A 53 -5.38 18.03 5.77
C ILE A 53 -6.26 17.16 4.87
N ASN A 54 -6.75 16.03 5.41
CA ASN A 54 -7.59 15.10 4.66
C ASN A 54 -8.86 15.78 4.14
N ARG A 55 -9.55 16.54 4.99
CA ARG A 55 -10.74 17.31 4.57
C ARG A 55 -10.42 18.38 3.53
N LYS A 56 -9.26 18.99 3.60
CA LYS A 56 -8.82 19.99 2.63
C LYS A 56 -8.59 19.36 1.26
N LYS A 57 -8.02 18.16 1.21
CA LYS A 57 -7.76 17.39 -0.02
C LYS A 57 -9.00 16.68 -0.58
N ASN A 58 -9.71 15.95 0.27
CA ASN A 58 -10.73 14.97 -0.12
C ASN A 58 -12.15 15.34 0.35
N GLY A 59 -12.34 16.44 1.09
CA GLY A 59 -13.64 16.82 1.63
C GLY A 59 -14.21 15.76 2.58
N MET A 60 -15.44 15.33 2.30
CA MET A 60 -16.12 14.24 3.03
C MET A 60 -16.03 12.90 2.31
N PHE A 61 -15.35 12.83 1.17
CA PHE A 61 -15.23 11.62 0.39
C PHE A 61 -14.28 10.62 1.05
N ALA A 62 -14.66 9.34 0.98
CA ALA A 62 -13.76 8.22 1.26
C ALA A 62 -13.91 7.17 0.16
N TYR A 63 -12.79 6.69 -0.32
CA TYR A 63 -12.68 5.90 -1.53
C TYR A 63 -12.63 4.41 -1.25
N PHE A 64 -13.13 3.63 -2.22
CA PHE A 64 -12.94 2.19 -2.29
C PHE A 64 -12.98 1.74 -3.75
N ILE A 65 -12.51 0.52 -4.04
CA ILE A 65 -12.53 -0.07 -5.38
C ILE A 65 -13.15 -1.47 -5.36
N VAL A 66 -13.81 -1.84 -6.46
CA VAL A 66 -14.24 -3.23 -6.69
C VAL A 66 -13.16 -3.95 -7.47
N ASN A 67 -12.38 -4.78 -6.77
CA ASN A 67 -11.21 -5.47 -7.32
C ASN A 67 -11.04 -6.88 -6.75
N ARG A 68 -10.09 -7.62 -7.28
CA ARG A 68 -9.61 -8.88 -6.71
C ARG A 68 -8.09 -8.88 -6.64
N GLN A 69 -7.56 -9.38 -5.52
CA GLN A 69 -6.16 -9.76 -5.41
C GLN A 69 -5.99 -11.21 -5.88
N ILE A 70 -5.04 -11.44 -6.77
CA ILE A 70 -4.69 -12.76 -7.28
C ILE A 70 -3.23 -13.02 -6.91
N ASN A 71 -3.00 -14.11 -6.17
CA ASN A 71 -1.67 -14.57 -5.82
C ASN A 71 -1.38 -15.84 -6.63
N PRO A 72 -0.73 -15.76 -7.80
CA PRO A 72 -0.59 -16.92 -8.70
C PRO A 72 0.20 -18.07 -8.08
N THR A 73 1.13 -17.76 -7.20
CA THR A 73 1.95 -18.74 -6.48
C THR A 73 2.44 -18.20 -5.15
N ASN A 74 2.66 -19.10 -4.18
CA ASN A 74 3.40 -18.77 -2.95
C ASN A 74 4.83 -19.32 -2.97
N ILE A 75 5.26 -19.99 -4.03
CA ILE A 75 6.65 -20.44 -4.18
C ILE A 75 7.55 -19.22 -4.37
N CYS A 76 8.54 -19.04 -3.48
CA CYS A 76 9.36 -17.85 -3.50
C CYS A 76 10.82 -18.16 -3.17
N ILE A 77 11.75 -17.60 -3.97
CA ILE A 77 13.19 -17.76 -3.75
C ILE A 77 13.73 -16.91 -2.59
N TYR A 78 13.06 -15.77 -2.27
CA TYR A 78 13.60 -14.79 -1.32
C TYR A 78 13.48 -15.21 0.14
N GLN A 79 12.50 -16.02 0.51
CA GLN A 79 12.34 -16.53 1.86
C GLN A 79 12.53 -15.46 2.95
N CYS A 80 11.86 -14.30 2.80
CA CYS A 80 11.96 -13.18 3.73
C CYS A 80 11.54 -13.57 5.15
N ASN A 81 12.26 -13.09 6.15
CA ASN A 81 12.04 -13.49 7.55
C ASN A 81 10.73 -12.95 8.14
N PHE A 82 10.18 -11.87 7.56
CA PHE A 82 8.88 -11.30 7.95
C PHE A 82 7.69 -11.97 7.24
N CYS A 83 7.91 -12.78 6.20
CA CYS A 83 6.87 -13.29 5.32
C CYS A 83 6.49 -14.72 5.65
N SER A 84 5.22 -14.96 6.00
CA SER A 84 4.65 -16.29 6.22
C SER A 84 4.09 -16.92 4.94
N PHE A 85 3.91 -16.12 3.89
CA PHE A 85 3.31 -16.56 2.63
C PHE A 85 4.29 -17.30 1.74
N GLY A 86 5.50 -16.76 1.56
CA GLY A 86 6.52 -17.32 0.67
C GLY A 86 7.10 -18.62 1.20
N VAL A 87 7.02 -19.69 0.41
CA VAL A 87 7.52 -21.03 0.76
C VAL A 87 8.45 -21.58 -0.31
N LEU A 88 9.23 -22.61 0.02
CA LEU A 88 9.98 -23.39 -0.96
C LEU A 88 9.05 -24.33 -1.74
N LYS A 89 9.42 -24.73 -2.94
CA LYS A 89 8.65 -25.66 -3.78
C LYS A 89 8.39 -27.01 -3.10
N SER A 90 9.26 -27.42 -2.19
CA SER A 90 9.13 -28.68 -1.41
C SER A 90 8.20 -28.55 -0.19
N ASP A 91 7.75 -27.36 0.16
CA ASP A 91 6.84 -27.16 1.29
C ASP A 91 5.45 -27.73 0.93
N PRO A 92 4.78 -28.46 1.82
CA PRO A 92 3.43 -29.01 1.56
C PRO A 92 2.36 -27.93 1.33
N ARG A 93 2.61 -26.69 1.71
CA ARG A 93 1.73 -25.53 1.45
C ARG A 93 1.97 -24.90 0.08
N ALA A 94 3.01 -25.35 -0.66
CA ALA A 94 3.34 -24.78 -1.95
C ALA A 94 2.21 -24.97 -2.95
N TYR A 95 1.86 -23.89 -3.66
CA TYR A 95 0.91 -23.95 -4.77
C TYR A 95 1.33 -23.03 -5.92
N GLU A 96 0.84 -23.34 -7.08
CA GLU A 96 0.96 -22.54 -8.29
C GLU A 96 -0.31 -22.69 -9.10
N MET A 97 -0.94 -21.60 -9.48
CA MET A 97 -2.15 -21.57 -10.30
C MET A 97 -1.79 -21.77 -11.77
N SER A 98 -2.58 -22.56 -12.48
CA SER A 98 -2.58 -22.56 -13.91
C SER A 98 -3.11 -21.24 -14.48
N LEU A 99 -2.81 -20.96 -15.74
CA LEU A 99 -3.38 -19.79 -16.44
C LEU A 99 -4.91 -19.81 -16.40
N ASP A 100 -5.54 -20.98 -16.65
CA ASP A 100 -7.00 -21.12 -16.62
C ASP A 100 -7.59 -20.78 -15.25
N GLU A 101 -6.93 -21.15 -14.14
CA GLU A 101 -7.36 -20.79 -12.79
C GLU A 101 -7.27 -19.26 -12.57
N VAL A 102 -6.22 -18.62 -13.07
CA VAL A 102 -6.10 -17.16 -13.00
C VAL A 102 -7.20 -16.49 -13.84
N LEU A 103 -7.37 -16.90 -15.10
CA LEU A 103 -8.40 -16.33 -16.00
C LEU A 103 -9.83 -16.51 -15.43
N LYS A 104 -10.12 -17.64 -14.81
CA LYS A 104 -11.39 -17.86 -14.11
C LYS A 104 -11.63 -16.84 -13.00
N LYS A 105 -10.60 -16.54 -12.21
CA LYS A 105 -10.70 -15.51 -11.14
C LYS A 105 -10.92 -14.10 -11.72
N VAL A 106 -10.28 -13.80 -12.84
CA VAL A 106 -10.48 -12.55 -13.57
C VAL A 106 -11.93 -12.46 -14.08
N GLU A 107 -12.45 -13.55 -14.69
CA GLU A 107 -13.82 -13.63 -15.17
C GLU A 107 -14.85 -13.43 -14.04
N GLU A 108 -14.64 -14.11 -12.90
CA GLU A 108 -15.50 -13.91 -11.72
C GLU A 108 -15.51 -12.47 -11.25
N THR A 109 -14.34 -11.80 -11.24
CA THR A 109 -14.21 -10.40 -10.87
C THR A 109 -14.96 -9.51 -11.86
N TYR A 110 -14.80 -9.78 -13.14
CA TYR A 110 -15.49 -9.05 -14.21
C TYR A 110 -17.02 -9.15 -14.10
N LYS A 111 -17.54 -10.36 -13.82
CA LYS A 111 -18.97 -10.62 -13.61
C LYS A 111 -19.53 -9.91 -12.38
N MET A 112 -18.72 -9.67 -11.34
CA MET A 112 -19.10 -8.89 -10.16
C MET A 112 -19.01 -7.36 -10.36
N GLY A 113 -18.67 -6.91 -11.55
CA GLY A 113 -18.53 -5.49 -11.86
C GLY A 113 -17.14 -4.91 -11.55
N GLY A 114 -16.20 -5.72 -11.07
CA GLY A 114 -14.81 -5.30 -10.87
C GLY A 114 -14.10 -5.02 -12.19
N ARG A 115 -13.18 -4.07 -12.18
CA ARG A 115 -12.40 -3.67 -13.35
C ARG A 115 -10.89 -3.61 -13.07
N GLU A 116 -10.47 -4.08 -11.90
CA GLU A 116 -9.06 -4.19 -11.51
C GLU A 116 -8.76 -5.59 -10.99
N VAL A 117 -7.68 -6.19 -11.46
CA VAL A 117 -7.02 -7.31 -10.79
C VAL A 117 -5.64 -6.87 -10.32
N HIS A 118 -5.36 -7.17 -9.04
CA HIS A 118 -4.09 -6.88 -8.39
C HIS A 118 -3.31 -8.19 -8.28
N ILE A 119 -2.23 -8.32 -9.05
CA ILE A 119 -1.44 -9.56 -9.14
C ILE A 119 -0.11 -9.37 -8.44
N VAL A 120 0.13 -10.14 -7.40
CA VAL A 120 1.36 -10.19 -6.63
C VAL A 120 1.51 -11.57 -6.01
N GLY A 121 2.71 -12.10 -5.93
CA GLY A 121 2.90 -13.45 -5.38
C GLY A 121 4.32 -13.76 -4.95
N GLY A 122 4.61 -15.06 -4.85
CA GLY A 122 5.97 -15.53 -4.71
C GLY A 122 6.74 -15.37 -6.03
N ILE A 123 8.05 -15.51 -5.96
CA ILE A 123 8.96 -15.51 -7.11
C ILE A 123 9.51 -16.93 -7.26
N PRO A 124 8.86 -17.77 -8.12
CA PRO A 124 9.27 -19.15 -8.26
C PRO A 124 10.54 -19.29 -9.10
N PRO A 125 11.47 -20.18 -8.72
CA PRO A 125 12.79 -20.29 -9.37
C PRO A 125 12.73 -20.82 -10.80
N HIS A 126 11.60 -21.40 -11.21
CA HIS A 126 11.43 -22.01 -12.54
C HIS A 126 10.70 -21.09 -13.53
N TRP A 127 10.13 -19.96 -13.05
CA TRP A 127 9.53 -18.99 -13.96
C TRP A 127 10.62 -18.27 -14.76
N ARG A 128 10.41 -18.23 -16.06
CA ARG A 128 11.23 -17.46 -16.99
C ARG A 128 10.61 -16.08 -17.17
N TYR A 129 11.35 -15.18 -17.76
CA TYR A 129 10.89 -13.82 -18.09
C TYR A 129 9.53 -13.82 -18.81
N GLU A 130 9.39 -14.71 -19.80
CA GLU A 130 8.18 -14.82 -20.61
C GLU A 130 6.93 -15.24 -19.80
N ASP A 131 7.09 -15.97 -18.72
CA ASP A 131 5.95 -16.43 -17.88
C ASP A 131 5.27 -15.22 -17.23
N TYR A 132 6.04 -14.21 -16.76
CA TYR A 132 5.51 -12.96 -16.23
C TYR A 132 4.81 -12.11 -17.29
N ILE A 133 5.42 -11.99 -18.48
CA ILE A 133 4.87 -11.22 -19.60
C ILE A 133 3.57 -11.87 -20.13
N ASN A 134 3.58 -13.19 -20.29
CA ASN A 134 2.44 -13.93 -20.84
C ASN A 134 1.23 -13.84 -19.93
N LEU A 135 1.39 -13.89 -18.60
CA LEU A 135 0.26 -13.78 -17.69
C LEU A 135 -0.51 -12.46 -17.89
N VAL A 136 0.19 -11.34 -18.02
CA VAL A 136 -0.45 -10.04 -18.32
C VAL A 136 -1.11 -10.05 -19.70
N ARG A 137 -0.41 -10.56 -20.72
CA ARG A 137 -0.91 -10.65 -22.11
C ARG A 137 -2.21 -11.43 -22.19
N GLU A 138 -2.27 -12.62 -21.59
CA GLU A 138 -3.43 -13.50 -21.65
C GLU A 138 -4.64 -12.89 -20.93
N ILE A 139 -4.43 -12.24 -19.79
CA ILE A 139 -5.50 -11.52 -19.09
C ILE A 139 -6.05 -10.40 -19.98
N LYS A 140 -5.19 -9.57 -20.56
CA LYS A 140 -5.62 -8.45 -21.40
C LYS A 140 -6.26 -8.93 -22.73
N SER A 141 -5.81 -10.07 -23.26
CA SER A 141 -6.42 -10.67 -24.45
C SER A 141 -7.84 -11.17 -24.18
N ALA A 142 -8.06 -11.80 -23.02
CA ALA A 142 -9.37 -12.33 -22.64
C ALA A 142 -10.32 -11.23 -22.10
N PHE A 143 -9.78 -10.22 -21.41
CA PHE A 143 -10.54 -9.14 -20.76
C PHE A 143 -9.88 -7.78 -21.04
N PRO A 144 -10.07 -7.19 -22.24
CA PRO A 144 -9.40 -5.95 -22.65
C PRO A 144 -9.66 -4.76 -21.71
N ASP A 145 -10.85 -4.68 -21.11
CA ASP A 145 -11.27 -3.62 -20.19
C ASP A 145 -10.82 -3.84 -18.72
N MET A 146 -10.22 -5.00 -18.41
CA MET A 146 -9.70 -5.27 -17.08
C MET A 146 -8.37 -4.56 -16.90
N VAL A 147 -8.28 -3.70 -15.90
CA VAL A 147 -7.01 -3.10 -15.50
C VAL A 147 -6.15 -4.15 -14.81
N VAL A 148 -4.95 -4.35 -15.33
CA VAL A 148 -3.95 -5.24 -14.74
C VAL A 148 -2.95 -4.40 -13.96
N LYS A 149 -3.07 -4.42 -12.63
CA LYS A 149 -2.10 -3.90 -11.69
C LYS A 149 -1.22 -5.07 -11.25
N ALA A 150 -0.04 -5.18 -11.82
CA ALA A 150 0.79 -6.36 -11.61
C ALA A 150 2.26 -6.02 -11.45
N TRP A 151 2.89 -6.93 -10.82
CA TRP A 151 4.28 -7.09 -10.45
C TRP A 151 4.83 -5.91 -9.67
N THR A 152 5.16 -6.17 -8.40
CA THR A 152 5.82 -5.17 -7.55
C THR A 152 7.22 -4.85 -8.09
N ALA A 153 7.85 -3.82 -7.57
CA ALA A 153 9.24 -3.50 -7.90
C ALA A 153 10.20 -4.69 -7.68
N ILE A 154 9.85 -5.63 -6.81
CA ILE A 154 10.67 -6.82 -6.54
C ILE A 154 10.60 -7.83 -7.68
N GLU A 155 9.41 -8.11 -8.20
CA GLU A 155 9.26 -8.98 -9.37
C GLU A 155 9.89 -8.34 -10.61
N ILE A 156 9.74 -7.02 -10.80
CA ILE A 156 10.36 -6.29 -11.93
C ILE A 156 11.89 -6.34 -11.81
N HIS A 157 12.45 -6.13 -10.61
CA HIS A 157 13.88 -6.30 -10.36
C HIS A 157 14.34 -7.73 -10.67
N HIS A 158 13.56 -8.74 -10.28
CA HIS A 158 13.86 -10.14 -10.59
C HIS A 158 13.81 -10.40 -12.10
N MET A 159 12.77 -9.92 -12.80
CA MET A 159 12.67 -10.03 -14.26
C MET A 159 13.86 -9.40 -14.99
N SER A 160 14.31 -8.24 -14.53
CA SER A 160 15.54 -7.59 -15.04
C SER A 160 16.76 -8.50 -14.87
N LYS A 161 16.94 -9.09 -13.69
CA LYS A 161 18.08 -10.00 -13.41
C LYS A 161 18.08 -11.25 -14.26
N ILE A 162 16.94 -11.92 -14.45
CA ILE A 162 16.88 -13.18 -15.21
C ILE A 162 16.91 -12.99 -16.73
N SER A 163 16.50 -11.79 -17.22
CA SER A 163 16.50 -11.49 -18.66
C SER A 163 17.76 -10.73 -19.12
N GLY A 164 18.48 -10.10 -18.21
CA GLY A 164 19.58 -9.17 -18.53
C GLY A 164 19.12 -7.82 -19.06
N LYS A 165 17.81 -7.54 -19.08
CA LYS A 165 17.23 -6.27 -19.51
C LYS A 165 17.29 -5.23 -18.39
N SER A 166 17.36 -3.95 -18.76
CA SER A 166 17.18 -2.84 -17.84
C SER A 166 15.73 -2.79 -17.29
N TYR A 167 15.50 -2.09 -16.17
CA TYR A 167 14.13 -1.87 -15.65
C TYR A 167 13.23 -1.20 -16.67
N GLU A 168 13.76 -0.25 -17.44
CA GLU A 168 13.01 0.45 -18.48
C GLU A 168 12.53 -0.50 -19.58
N GLU A 169 13.40 -1.39 -20.08
CA GLU A 169 13.03 -2.39 -21.09
C GLU A 169 11.99 -3.38 -20.58
N VAL A 170 12.13 -3.85 -19.33
CA VAL A 170 11.13 -4.71 -18.67
C VAL A 170 9.78 -4.02 -18.56
N LEU A 171 9.76 -2.75 -18.14
CA LEU A 171 8.54 -1.96 -18.00
C LEU A 171 7.88 -1.65 -19.35
N LEU A 172 8.68 -1.41 -20.40
CA LEU A 172 8.16 -1.23 -21.77
C LEU A 172 7.53 -2.52 -22.31
N ASP A 173 8.17 -3.67 -22.10
CA ASP A 173 7.60 -4.96 -22.49
C ASP A 173 6.28 -5.26 -21.77
N LEU A 174 6.23 -5.01 -20.46
CA LEU A 174 5.01 -5.16 -19.67
C LEU A 174 3.90 -4.20 -20.13
N LYS A 175 4.24 -2.95 -20.39
CA LYS A 175 3.31 -1.95 -20.90
C LYS A 175 2.77 -2.34 -22.28
N ALA A 176 3.62 -2.87 -23.16
CA ALA A 176 3.24 -3.32 -24.50
C ALA A 176 2.22 -4.46 -24.47
N VAL A 177 2.23 -5.30 -23.44
CA VAL A 177 1.23 -6.38 -23.24
C VAL A 177 0.05 -5.96 -22.38
N GLY A 178 -0.02 -4.69 -21.94
CA GLY A 178 -1.18 -4.12 -21.28
C GLY A 178 -1.09 -4.00 -19.77
N LEU A 179 0.11 -3.95 -19.18
CA LEU A 179 0.28 -3.51 -17.80
C LEU A 179 -0.09 -2.02 -17.66
N GLU A 180 -0.91 -1.66 -16.68
CA GLU A 180 -1.43 -0.30 -16.54
C GLU A 180 -1.03 0.37 -15.23
N ALA A 181 -0.73 -0.40 -14.17
CA ALA A 181 -0.29 0.13 -12.88
C ALA A 181 0.61 -0.88 -12.14
N ILE A 182 1.40 -0.40 -11.18
CA ILE A 182 2.29 -1.21 -10.35
C ILE A 182 1.88 -1.10 -8.89
N PRO A 183 1.73 -2.24 -8.16
CA PRO A 183 1.48 -2.23 -6.73
C PRO A 183 2.73 -1.80 -5.94
N GLY A 184 2.52 -1.28 -4.73
CA GLY A 184 3.61 -0.75 -3.89
C GLY A 184 4.38 -1.77 -3.07
N GLY A 185 3.98 -3.03 -3.05
CA GLY A 185 4.59 -4.07 -2.22
C GLY A 185 6.09 -4.24 -2.47
N GLY A 186 6.80 -4.76 -1.46
CA GLY A 186 8.24 -5.03 -1.55
C GLY A 186 9.15 -3.96 -0.96
N ALA A 187 8.64 -2.74 -0.70
CA ALA A 187 9.39 -1.69 -0.01
C ALA A 187 9.81 -2.12 1.39
N GLU A 188 8.91 -2.72 2.12
CA GLU A 188 8.98 -3.05 3.54
C GLU A 188 9.37 -1.82 4.37
N ILE A 189 10.64 -1.67 4.70
CA ILE A 189 11.26 -0.50 5.30
C ILE A 189 12.61 -0.22 4.61
N PHE A 190 12.99 1.03 4.40
CA PHE A 190 14.23 1.37 3.68
C PHE A 190 15.48 1.32 4.53
N SER A 191 15.35 1.33 5.87
CA SER A 191 16.48 1.16 6.78
C SER A 191 17.29 -0.08 6.42
N GLU A 192 18.56 0.12 6.05
CA GLU A 192 19.48 -0.96 5.68
C GLU A 192 19.69 -1.92 6.86
N ARG A 193 19.76 -1.39 8.09
CA ARG A 193 19.87 -2.17 9.32
C ARG A 193 18.74 -3.19 9.44
N VAL A 194 17.50 -2.74 9.20
CA VAL A 194 16.32 -3.58 9.34
C VAL A 194 16.20 -4.52 8.13
N ARG A 195 16.42 -4.05 6.90
CA ARG A 195 16.34 -4.87 5.68
C ARG A 195 17.28 -6.07 5.71
N LYS A 196 18.51 -5.91 6.21
CA LYS A 196 19.47 -7.02 6.38
C LYS A 196 18.93 -8.14 7.26
N ILE A 197 18.02 -7.83 8.19
CA ILE A 197 17.40 -8.83 9.08
C ILE A 197 16.14 -9.42 8.44
N ILE A 198 15.23 -8.57 7.94
CA ILE A 198 13.89 -9.03 7.53
C ILE A 198 13.84 -9.57 6.10
N ALA A 199 14.66 -9.04 5.18
CA ALA A 199 14.63 -9.36 3.76
C ALA A 199 16.02 -9.26 3.09
N PRO A 200 17.02 -10.04 3.54
CA PRO A 200 18.44 -9.85 3.15
C PRO A 200 18.73 -10.06 1.66
N TYR A 201 17.87 -10.76 0.95
CA TYR A 201 18.07 -11.13 -0.46
C TYR A 201 17.21 -10.35 -1.45
N LYS A 202 16.29 -9.51 -0.95
CA LYS A 202 15.45 -8.66 -1.80
C LYS A 202 16.23 -7.48 -2.37
N ALA A 203 15.69 -6.87 -3.41
CA ALA A 203 16.13 -5.58 -3.91
C ALA A 203 16.29 -4.57 -2.75
N ASN A 204 17.37 -3.80 -2.76
CA ASN A 204 17.58 -2.76 -1.76
C ASN A 204 16.66 -1.55 -2.00
N ALA A 205 16.76 -0.55 -1.12
CA ALA A 205 15.91 0.63 -1.21
C ALA A 205 16.10 1.43 -2.50
N GLU A 206 17.36 1.58 -2.98
CA GLU A 206 17.65 2.31 -4.21
C GLU A 206 17.09 1.57 -5.44
N GLU A 207 17.26 0.25 -5.51
CA GLU A 207 16.73 -0.59 -6.58
C GLU A 207 15.20 -0.52 -6.63
N TYR A 208 14.53 -0.54 -5.46
CA TYR A 208 13.08 -0.36 -5.36
C TYR A 208 12.64 1.00 -5.89
N LEU A 209 13.25 2.08 -5.40
CA LEU A 209 12.93 3.46 -5.82
C LEU A 209 13.22 3.68 -7.31
N GLU A 210 14.31 3.10 -7.84
CA GLU A 210 14.64 3.22 -9.26
C GLU A 210 13.61 2.55 -10.17
N VAL A 211 13.07 1.39 -9.79
CA VAL A 211 11.97 0.76 -10.55
C VAL A 211 10.76 1.71 -10.62
N HIS A 212 10.37 2.30 -9.50
CA HIS A 212 9.25 3.25 -9.46
C HIS A 212 9.56 4.51 -10.27
N ARG A 213 10.76 5.06 -10.17
CA ARG A 213 11.20 6.22 -10.97
C ARG A 213 11.08 5.96 -12.47
N ARG A 214 11.52 4.78 -12.94
CA ARG A 214 11.38 4.40 -14.36
C ARG A 214 9.93 4.22 -14.76
N ALA A 215 9.13 3.57 -13.93
CA ALA A 215 7.70 3.41 -14.18
C ALA A 215 7.00 4.76 -14.34
N HIS A 216 7.26 5.72 -13.43
CA HIS A 216 6.67 7.05 -13.48
C HIS A 216 7.06 7.82 -14.75
N ARG A 217 8.33 7.75 -15.17
CA ARG A 217 8.81 8.38 -16.41
C ARG A 217 8.16 7.80 -17.66
N LEU A 218 7.76 6.53 -17.60
CA LEU A 218 6.99 5.86 -18.67
C LEU A 218 5.47 6.11 -18.56
N GLY A 219 5.01 6.91 -17.61
CA GLY A 219 3.60 7.19 -17.36
C GLY A 219 2.83 5.99 -16.78
N ILE A 220 3.51 5.07 -16.11
CA ILE A 220 2.90 3.95 -15.37
C ILE A 220 2.77 4.38 -13.91
N PRO A 221 1.54 4.66 -13.40
CA PRO A 221 1.34 5.05 -12.02
C PRO A 221 1.59 3.87 -11.08
N THR A 222 2.04 4.18 -9.86
CA THR A 222 2.37 3.17 -8.87
C THR A 222 1.80 3.50 -7.50
N ASN A 223 1.77 2.52 -6.60
CA ASN A 223 1.49 2.73 -5.18
C ASN A 223 2.80 2.71 -4.39
N ALA A 224 2.80 3.35 -3.22
CA ALA A 224 3.88 3.28 -2.24
C ALA A 224 3.41 2.55 -0.98
N THR A 225 4.26 1.73 -0.38
CA THR A 225 3.95 1.01 0.88
C THR A 225 5.06 1.17 1.89
N MET A 226 4.72 1.00 3.17
CA MET A 226 5.66 0.81 4.28
C MET A 226 5.13 -0.31 5.16
N LEU A 227 5.94 -1.33 5.45
CA LEU A 227 5.65 -2.33 6.48
C LEU A 227 6.22 -1.80 7.81
N TYR A 228 5.38 -1.64 8.82
CA TYR A 228 5.76 -1.08 10.11
C TYR A 228 5.30 -1.96 11.28
N GLY A 229 5.93 -1.74 12.45
CA GLY A 229 5.57 -2.43 13.69
C GLY A 229 6.34 -3.73 13.91
N HIS A 230 7.53 -3.88 13.31
CA HIS A 230 8.39 -5.06 13.50
C HIS A 230 9.69 -4.74 14.25
N LEU A 231 10.73 -4.23 13.58
CA LEU A 231 12.08 -3.99 14.15
C LEU A 231 12.57 -2.56 13.96
N GLU A 232 11.82 -1.78 13.22
CA GLU A 232 12.14 -0.39 12.89
C GLU A 232 11.84 0.55 14.06
N THR A 233 12.51 1.71 14.06
CA THR A 233 12.22 2.83 14.95
C THR A 233 11.29 3.85 14.25
N TYR A 234 10.80 4.84 14.98
CA TYR A 234 10.01 5.92 14.37
C TYR A 234 10.86 6.78 13.42
N GLU A 235 12.16 6.97 13.72
CA GLU A 235 13.09 7.63 12.82
C GLU A 235 13.20 6.90 11.49
N GLU A 236 13.28 5.57 11.52
CA GLU A 236 13.35 4.74 10.32
C GLU A 236 12.04 4.72 9.53
N ARG A 237 10.86 4.84 10.19
CA ARG A 237 9.57 5.08 9.50
C ARG A 237 9.59 6.42 8.78
N VAL A 238 10.07 7.47 9.44
CA VAL A 238 10.13 8.82 8.86
C VAL A 238 11.15 8.88 7.72
N GLU A 239 12.34 8.29 7.86
CA GLU A 239 13.34 8.16 6.78
C GLU A 239 12.74 7.46 5.55
N HIS A 240 11.97 6.39 5.75
CA HIS A 240 11.27 5.69 4.67
C HIS A 240 10.29 6.62 3.94
N MET A 241 9.46 7.33 4.70
CA MET A 241 8.50 8.28 4.12
C MET A 241 9.19 9.47 3.45
N GLU A 242 10.31 9.97 3.99
CA GLU A 242 11.10 11.05 3.39
C GLU A 242 11.57 10.67 1.99
N ARG A 243 12.14 9.49 1.82
CA ARG A 243 12.61 9.00 0.51
C ARG A 243 11.49 8.79 -0.50
N LEU A 244 10.29 8.38 -0.04
CA LEU A 244 9.11 8.32 -0.90
C LEU A 244 8.61 9.71 -1.28
N ARG A 245 8.61 10.66 -0.33
CA ARG A 245 8.25 12.06 -0.57
C ARG A 245 9.16 12.72 -1.59
N ASP A 246 10.47 12.49 -1.49
CA ASP A 246 11.46 13.02 -2.42
C ASP A 246 11.25 12.46 -3.84
N LEU A 247 10.98 11.16 -3.98
CA LEU A 247 10.66 10.57 -5.28
C LEU A 247 9.33 11.08 -5.83
N GLN A 248 8.35 11.33 -4.97
CA GLN A 248 7.07 11.93 -5.37
C GLN A 248 7.25 13.38 -5.82
N ASP A 249 8.11 14.16 -5.17
CA ASP A 249 8.49 15.51 -5.62
C ASP A 249 9.18 15.49 -7.00
N GLU A 250 10.01 14.46 -7.26
CA GLU A 250 10.70 14.28 -8.54
C GLU A 250 9.74 13.89 -9.68
N THR A 251 8.77 13.02 -9.41
CA THR A 251 8.06 12.30 -10.47
C THR A 251 6.54 12.44 -10.46
N GLY A 252 5.92 12.70 -9.32
CA GLY A 252 4.47 12.77 -9.16
C GLY A 252 3.71 11.47 -9.45
N GLY A 253 4.40 10.32 -9.56
CA GLY A 253 3.80 9.09 -10.09
C GLY A 253 3.18 8.15 -9.05
N PHE A 254 3.37 8.38 -7.75
CA PHE A 254 2.68 7.62 -6.71
C PHE A 254 1.22 8.07 -6.58
N GLN A 255 0.30 7.12 -6.66
CA GLN A 255 -1.13 7.37 -6.51
C GLN A 255 -1.56 7.44 -5.04
N VAL A 256 -0.98 6.59 -4.20
CA VAL A 256 -1.37 6.41 -2.79
C VAL A 256 -0.22 5.87 -1.96
N PHE A 257 -0.18 6.28 -0.70
CA PHE A 257 0.66 5.66 0.31
C PHE A 257 -0.16 4.68 1.18
N ILE A 258 0.40 3.50 1.44
CA ILE A 258 -0.27 2.40 2.17
C ILE A 258 0.62 1.95 3.33
N PRO A 259 0.41 2.43 4.56
CA PRO A 259 1.06 1.87 5.73
C PRO A 259 0.45 0.50 6.06
N LEU A 260 1.29 -0.52 6.13
CA LEU A 260 0.92 -1.92 6.36
C LEU A 260 1.37 -2.34 7.76
N ALA A 261 0.44 -2.56 8.67
CA ALA A 261 0.74 -3.05 10.01
C ALA A 261 1.24 -4.50 9.95
N TYR A 262 2.38 -4.77 10.56
CA TYR A 262 3.01 -6.09 10.59
C TYR A 262 2.21 -7.10 11.42
N TRP A 263 2.10 -8.32 10.89
CA TRP A 263 1.54 -9.49 11.57
C TRP A 263 2.64 -10.51 11.86
N PRO A 264 2.92 -10.82 13.15
CA PRO A 264 4.08 -11.63 13.54
C PRO A 264 3.87 -13.14 13.43
N GLU A 265 2.62 -13.61 13.37
CA GLU A 265 2.31 -15.03 13.44
C GLU A 265 2.87 -15.80 12.23
N GLY A 266 3.57 -16.89 12.49
CA GLY A 266 4.18 -17.72 11.46
C GLY A 266 5.40 -17.12 10.76
N THR A 267 5.85 -15.92 11.16
CA THR A 267 7.07 -15.32 10.64
C THR A 267 8.31 -15.72 11.43
N ARG A 268 9.51 -15.66 10.80
CA ARG A 268 10.75 -16.00 11.48
C ARG A 268 11.25 -14.93 12.45
N ILE A 269 10.90 -13.67 12.22
CA ILE A 269 11.26 -12.58 13.14
C ILE A 269 10.34 -12.51 14.37
N GLY A 270 9.14 -13.12 14.32
CA GLY A 270 8.20 -13.08 15.44
C GLY A 270 7.84 -11.66 15.86
N GLY A 271 7.66 -11.46 17.16
CA GLY A 271 7.37 -10.14 17.73
C GLY A 271 5.95 -10.00 18.26
N LYS A 272 5.48 -8.76 18.36
CA LYS A 272 4.12 -8.41 18.78
C LYS A 272 3.50 -7.47 17.76
N ARG A 273 2.18 -7.51 17.67
CA ARG A 273 1.44 -6.52 16.88
C ARG A 273 1.53 -5.13 17.50
N THR A 274 1.47 -4.14 16.66
CA THR A 274 1.26 -2.75 17.05
C THR A 274 -0.05 -2.56 17.82
N SER A 275 -0.12 -1.53 18.62
CA SER A 275 -1.40 -1.08 19.19
C SER A 275 -2.20 -0.29 18.14
N SER A 276 -3.54 -0.26 18.29
CA SER A 276 -4.37 0.60 17.43
C SER A 276 -4.01 2.08 17.54
N VAL A 277 -3.41 2.50 18.63
CA VAL A 277 -2.91 3.88 18.80
C VAL A 277 -1.69 4.11 17.89
N ASP A 278 -0.74 3.17 17.84
CA ASP A 278 0.43 3.28 16.96
C ASP A 278 0.00 3.19 15.47
N ASP A 279 -0.97 2.33 15.17
CA ASP A 279 -1.54 2.21 13.81
C ASP A 279 -2.15 3.53 13.34
N LEU A 280 -3.00 4.14 14.17
CA LEU A 280 -3.63 5.43 13.85
C LEU A 280 -2.61 6.56 13.78
N LYS A 281 -1.68 6.65 14.74
CA LYS A 281 -0.59 7.65 14.69
C LYS A 281 0.25 7.52 13.41
N THR A 282 0.54 6.29 12.97
CA THR A 282 1.30 6.07 11.75
C THR A 282 0.56 6.59 10.51
N ILE A 283 -0.75 6.34 10.42
CA ILE A 283 -1.61 6.86 9.34
C ILE A 283 -1.65 8.40 9.37
N ASP A 284 -1.89 8.96 10.56
CA ASP A 284 -2.04 10.41 10.74
C ASP A 284 -0.76 11.16 10.41
N ILE A 285 0.37 10.68 10.93
CA ILE A 285 1.66 11.30 10.66
C ILE A 285 2.06 11.12 9.19
N SER A 286 1.69 9.98 8.57
CA SER A 286 1.87 9.82 7.12
C SER A 286 1.09 10.89 6.34
N ARG A 287 -0.17 11.19 6.70
CA ARG A 287 -0.95 12.26 6.07
C ARG A 287 -0.31 13.64 6.26
N ILE A 288 0.22 13.91 7.45
CA ILE A 288 0.86 15.21 7.76
C ILE A 288 2.20 15.35 7.04
N PHE A 289 3.01 14.29 6.99
CA PHE A 289 4.37 14.33 6.48
C PHE A 289 4.46 14.19 4.96
N LEU A 290 3.60 13.34 4.36
CA LEU A 290 3.54 13.12 2.92
C LEU A 290 2.59 14.12 2.25
N ASP A 291 2.91 15.41 2.35
CA ASP A 291 2.10 16.52 1.86
C ASP A 291 1.81 16.46 0.35
N ASN A 292 2.72 15.84 -0.42
CA ASN A 292 2.62 15.65 -1.87
C ASN A 292 1.91 14.33 -2.30
N PHE A 293 1.43 13.52 -1.35
CA PHE A 293 0.55 12.39 -1.65
C PHE A 293 -0.92 12.80 -1.53
N GLU A 294 -1.70 12.50 -2.57
CA GLU A 294 -3.13 12.81 -2.55
C GLU A 294 -3.89 11.86 -1.63
N HIS A 295 -3.58 10.57 -1.68
CA HIS A 295 -4.31 9.53 -0.96
C HIS A 295 -3.45 8.81 0.07
N ILE A 296 -4.03 8.55 1.25
CA ILE A 296 -3.48 7.68 2.29
C ILE A 296 -4.50 6.57 2.58
N LYS A 297 -4.06 5.33 2.48
CA LYS A 297 -4.95 4.18 2.61
C LYS A 297 -4.96 3.61 4.02
N ALA A 298 -6.14 3.37 4.57
CA ALA A 298 -6.36 2.52 5.74
C ALA A 298 -6.65 1.09 5.27
N TYR A 299 -5.60 0.29 5.07
CA TYR A 299 -5.72 -1.07 4.57
C TYR A 299 -6.41 -1.99 5.60
N TRP A 300 -7.71 -2.21 5.41
CA TRP A 300 -8.55 -2.92 6.38
C TRP A 300 -8.10 -4.37 6.66
N VAL A 301 -7.37 -5.01 5.74
CA VAL A 301 -6.85 -6.37 5.95
C VAL A 301 -5.88 -6.44 7.12
N THR A 302 -4.94 -5.50 7.20
CA THR A 302 -3.93 -5.47 8.28
C THR A 302 -4.43 -4.79 9.54
N LEU A 303 -5.23 -3.73 9.41
CA LEU A 303 -5.74 -2.91 10.52
C LEU A 303 -6.97 -3.54 11.20
N GLY A 304 -7.74 -4.34 10.46
CA GLY A 304 -9.11 -4.70 10.81
C GLY A 304 -10.10 -3.57 10.54
N GLU A 305 -11.36 -3.92 10.28
CA GLU A 305 -12.41 -2.96 9.89
C GLU A 305 -12.56 -1.78 10.86
N ARG A 306 -12.50 -2.04 12.18
CA ARG A 306 -12.76 -1.02 13.20
C ARG A 306 -11.71 0.07 13.20
N VAL A 307 -10.43 -0.29 13.14
CA VAL A 307 -9.33 0.69 13.11
C VAL A 307 -9.32 1.42 11.77
N ALA A 308 -9.51 0.70 10.66
CA ALA A 308 -9.59 1.30 9.34
C ALA A 308 -10.75 2.32 9.23
N GLN A 309 -11.92 2.00 9.82
CA GLN A 309 -13.06 2.91 9.88
C GLN A 309 -12.76 4.18 10.68
N VAL A 310 -12.09 4.06 11.83
CA VAL A 310 -11.68 5.23 12.65
C VAL A 310 -10.69 6.09 11.87
N ALA A 311 -9.73 5.47 11.17
CA ALA A 311 -8.71 6.16 10.37
C ALA A 311 -9.30 7.06 9.28
N LEU A 312 -10.50 6.75 8.74
CA LEU A 312 -11.21 7.62 7.78
C LEU A 312 -11.61 8.99 8.38
N ASN A 313 -11.76 9.09 9.69
CA ASN A 313 -12.00 10.36 10.40
C ASN A 313 -10.72 11.00 10.94
N MET A 314 -9.59 10.55 10.45
CA MET A 314 -8.26 11.02 10.78
C MET A 314 -7.48 11.25 9.47
N GLY A 315 -6.36 10.60 9.26
CA GLY A 315 -5.50 10.84 8.09
C GLY A 315 -5.86 10.10 6.80
N ALA A 316 -6.63 9.02 6.88
CA ALA A 316 -6.93 8.18 5.71
C ALA A 316 -8.18 8.65 4.94
N ASP A 317 -8.17 8.38 3.65
CA ASP A 317 -9.28 8.65 2.72
C ASP A 317 -9.67 7.46 1.84
N ASP A 318 -8.96 6.32 1.95
CA ASP A 318 -9.21 5.12 1.13
C ASP A 318 -9.20 3.86 1.99
N LEU A 319 -10.23 3.02 1.88
CA LEU A 319 -10.32 1.71 2.57
C LEU A 319 -9.69 0.56 1.78
N ASP A 320 -9.16 0.79 0.57
CA ASP A 320 -8.83 -0.22 -0.43
C ASP A 320 -10.08 -0.77 -1.13
N GLY A 321 -10.10 -2.05 -1.39
CA GLY A 321 -11.14 -2.64 -2.22
C GLY A 321 -11.81 -3.84 -1.63
N THR A 322 -12.60 -4.49 -2.47
CA THR A 322 -13.27 -5.75 -2.14
C THR A 322 -12.28 -6.89 -1.99
N ILE A 323 -11.13 -6.84 -2.65
CA ILE A 323 -9.98 -7.75 -2.55
C ILE A 323 -10.31 -9.22 -2.86
N GLN A 324 -11.41 -9.74 -2.35
CA GLN A 324 -12.01 -11.07 -2.52
C GLN A 324 -11.17 -12.24 -1.97
N GLU A 325 -9.83 -12.23 -2.09
CA GLU A 325 -9.01 -13.40 -1.73
C GLU A 325 -7.57 -12.99 -1.40
N GLU A 326 -7.40 -12.20 -0.35
CA GLU A 326 -6.06 -11.85 0.14
C GLU A 326 -5.45 -13.05 0.88
N LYS A 327 -4.28 -13.55 0.42
CA LYS A 327 -3.61 -14.71 1.01
C LYS A 327 -2.31 -14.36 1.74
N ILE A 328 -1.68 -13.24 1.40
CA ILE A 328 -0.34 -12.90 1.89
C ILE A 328 -0.37 -12.60 3.38
N VAL A 329 -1.21 -11.67 3.80
CA VAL A 329 -1.35 -11.29 5.22
C VAL A 329 -2.11 -12.36 6.01
N HIS A 330 -3.08 -13.03 5.37
CA HIS A 330 -3.81 -14.14 6.02
C HIS A 330 -2.90 -15.32 6.36
N SER A 331 -1.84 -15.55 5.58
CA SER A 331 -0.81 -16.55 5.93
C SER A 331 -0.07 -16.20 7.23
N ALA A 332 -0.04 -14.93 7.62
CA ALA A 332 0.51 -14.45 8.89
C ALA A 332 -0.55 -14.38 10.02
N GLY A 333 -1.70 -15.01 9.85
CA GLY A 333 -2.69 -15.20 10.92
C GLY A 333 -3.66 -14.05 11.15
N THR A 334 -3.81 -13.10 10.22
CA THR A 334 -4.86 -12.08 10.33
C THR A 334 -6.23 -12.71 10.44
N LYS A 335 -7.10 -12.10 11.26
CA LYS A 335 -8.49 -12.54 11.48
C LYS A 335 -9.49 -11.70 10.69
N SER A 336 -9.03 -10.82 9.81
CA SER A 336 -9.90 -10.06 8.92
C SER A 336 -10.62 -10.99 7.94
N ALA A 337 -11.68 -10.51 7.28
CA ALA A 337 -12.32 -11.26 6.21
C ALA A 337 -11.34 -11.47 5.03
N LEU A 338 -11.52 -12.53 4.26
CA LEU A 338 -10.73 -12.76 3.03
C LEU A 338 -11.07 -11.74 1.93
N GLY A 339 -12.24 -11.12 2.01
CA GLY A 339 -12.71 -10.11 1.10
C GLY A 339 -13.98 -9.46 1.62
N HIS A 340 -14.36 -8.34 1.03
CA HIS A 340 -15.60 -7.64 1.32
C HIS A 340 -16.51 -7.53 0.09
N THR A 341 -17.81 -7.39 0.36
CA THR A 341 -18.74 -6.95 -0.67
C THR A 341 -18.66 -5.42 -0.82
N LYS A 342 -19.07 -4.93 -1.98
CA LYS A 342 -19.24 -3.50 -2.25
C LYS A 342 -20.13 -2.83 -1.19
N ASP A 343 -21.28 -3.44 -0.88
CA ASP A 343 -22.24 -2.90 0.11
C ASP A 343 -21.63 -2.81 1.52
N ARG A 344 -20.75 -3.77 1.88
CA ARG A 344 -20.03 -3.71 3.15
C ARG A 344 -19.10 -2.51 3.23
N LEU A 345 -18.33 -2.24 2.17
CA LEU A 345 -17.43 -1.08 2.12
C LEU A 345 -18.22 0.24 2.15
N ILE A 346 -19.32 0.34 1.38
CA ILE A 346 -20.23 1.49 1.43
C ILE A 346 -20.74 1.72 2.85
N LYS A 347 -21.19 0.64 3.53
CA LYS A 347 -21.68 0.75 4.90
C LYS A 347 -20.59 1.21 5.87
N LEU A 348 -19.37 0.65 5.79
CA LEU A 348 -18.27 1.04 6.67
C LEU A 348 -17.93 2.53 6.53
N ILE A 349 -17.91 3.04 5.31
CA ILE A 349 -17.64 4.46 5.03
C ILE A 349 -18.77 5.36 5.53
N ARG A 350 -20.04 4.98 5.29
CA ARG A 350 -21.20 5.73 5.81
C ARG A 350 -21.26 5.75 7.33
N ASP A 351 -20.99 4.62 7.98
CA ASP A 351 -20.97 4.54 9.45
C ASP A 351 -19.82 5.39 10.06
N ALA A 352 -18.78 5.69 9.28
CA ALA A 352 -17.76 6.68 9.64
C ALA A 352 -18.19 8.14 9.42
N GLY A 353 -19.39 8.38 8.88
CA GLY A 353 -19.87 9.72 8.54
C GLY A 353 -19.24 10.33 7.29
N LYS A 354 -18.62 9.50 6.44
CA LYS A 354 -18.04 9.91 5.16
C LYS A 354 -18.96 9.53 3.99
N ILE A 355 -18.72 10.11 2.83
CA ILE A 355 -19.44 9.83 1.59
C ILE A 355 -18.66 8.79 0.80
N PRO A 356 -19.20 7.58 0.57
CA PRO A 356 -18.51 6.55 -0.18
C PRO A 356 -18.37 6.92 -1.65
N VAL A 357 -17.17 6.78 -2.17
CA VAL A 357 -16.84 6.95 -3.58
C VAL A 357 -16.21 5.66 -4.11
N GLU A 358 -16.91 4.97 -5.01
CA GLU A 358 -16.30 3.93 -5.80
C GLU A 358 -15.40 4.57 -6.84
N ARG A 359 -14.13 4.21 -6.82
CA ARG A 359 -13.12 4.70 -7.77
C ARG A 359 -12.62 3.61 -8.71
N ASP A 360 -12.03 4.01 -9.82
CA ASP A 360 -11.20 3.12 -10.64
C ASP A 360 -9.77 3.00 -10.06
N THR A 361 -8.91 2.30 -10.78
CA THR A 361 -7.48 2.13 -10.44
C THR A 361 -6.74 3.47 -10.36
N PHE A 362 -7.17 4.48 -11.13
CA PHE A 362 -6.53 5.78 -11.27
C PHE A 362 -7.17 6.88 -10.42
N TYR A 363 -7.92 6.50 -9.40
CA TYR A 363 -8.66 7.38 -8.50
C TYR A 363 -9.74 8.24 -9.15
N LYS A 364 -10.19 7.88 -10.36
CA LYS A 364 -11.35 8.54 -10.98
C LYS A 364 -12.63 7.99 -10.36
N PRO A 365 -13.57 8.85 -9.93
CA PRO A 365 -14.86 8.41 -9.42
C PRO A 365 -15.65 7.61 -10.47
N VAL A 366 -16.08 6.41 -10.11
CA VAL A 366 -17.00 5.57 -10.89
C VAL A 366 -18.43 5.80 -10.43
N ALA A 367 -18.67 5.87 -9.11
CA ALA A 367 -19.95 6.15 -8.51
C ALA A 367 -19.79 6.80 -7.13
N ILE A 368 -20.74 7.65 -6.76
CA ILE A 368 -20.83 8.29 -5.44
C ILE A 368 -22.11 7.82 -4.78
N TYR A 369 -22.04 7.46 -3.50
CA TYR A 369 -23.13 6.91 -2.70
C TYR A 369 -23.43 7.84 -1.52
N PRO A 370 -24.18 8.93 -1.69
CA PRO A 370 -24.51 9.91 -0.63
C PRO A 370 -25.22 9.30 0.58
#